data_85655863797003ae34890102ff42445a
#
_entry.id   85655863797003ae34890102ff42445a
#
_cell.length_a   1.000
_cell.length_b   1.000
_cell.length_c   1.000
_cell.angle_alpha   90.00
_cell.angle_beta   90.00
_cell.angle_gamma   90.00
#
_symmetry.space_group_name_H-M   'P 1'
#
loop_
_entity.id
_entity.type
_entity.pdbx_description
1 polymer ?
#
loop_
_entity_poly.entity_id
_entity_poly.type
_entity_poly.pdbx_seq_one_letter_code
_entity_poly.pdbx_strand_id
1 'polypeptide(L)'
;MKRQQYESENWPTEKWPNISYKEWACRETGDCWVDEIFLDRVQRLRHELGHPLIITSGFRSLEHPIEKKKKLPGAHTYARAIDIQISGERAYYLIQTALEMGFSGVGVKQSGDHSKRYIHLDDMSSEDQ
;
A
#
# COMPACT_ATOMS: atom_id res chain seq x y z
N MET A 1 -13.86 10.30 2.50
CA MET A 1 -13.10 9.17 1.99
C MET A 1 -14.06 8.10 1.49
N LYS A 2 -13.91 7.66 0.26
CA LYS A 2 -14.75 6.62 -0.30
C LYS A 2 -13.98 5.33 -0.48
N ARG A 3 -14.45 4.28 0.17
CA ARG A 3 -13.91 2.94 -0.03
C ARG A 3 -14.92 2.13 -0.80
N GLN A 4 -14.44 1.33 -1.75
CA GLN A 4 -15.25 0.38 -2.49
C GLN A 4 -14.70 -1.02 -2.28
N GLN A 5 -15.62 -1.97 -2.18
CA GLN A 5 -15.26 -3.37 -2.07
C GLN A 5 -15.16 -3.97 -3.47
N TYR A 6 -14.14 -4.78 -3.68
CA TYR A 6 -13.93 -5.46 -4.94
C TYR A 6 -13.75 -6.96 -4.73
N GLU A 7 -14.04 -7.72 -5.76
CA GLU A 7 -13.72 -9.12 -5.86
C GLU A 7 -12.82 -9.32 -7.07
N SER A 8 -12.20 -10.50 -7.21
CA SER A 8 -11.27 -10.71 -8.32
C SER A 8 -11.93 -10.56 -9.68
N GLU A 9 -13.22 -10.91 -9.79
CA GLU A 9 -13.96 -10.87 -11.04
C GLU A 9 -14.22 -9.46 -11.54
N ASN A 10 -14.34 -8.49 -10.63
CA ASN A 10 -14.63 -7.11 -11.01
C ASN A 10 -13.49 -6.14 -10.76
N TRP A 11 -12.28 -6.65 -10.57
CA TRP A 11 -11.10 -5.80 -10.39
C TRP A 11 -10.84 -4.99 -11.66
N PRO A 12 -10.80 -3.65 -11.58
CA PRO A 12 -10.65 -2.82 -12.79
C PRO A 12 -9.19 -2.75 -13.23
N THR A 13 -8.73 -3.78 -13.93
CA THR A 13 -7.34 -3.88 -14.40
C THR A 13 -6.93 -2.69 -15.28
N GLU A 14 -7.87 -2.14 -16.05
CA GLU A 14 -7.62 -0.99 -16.89
C GLU A 14 -7.33 0.28 -16.08
N LYS A 15 -7.84 0.36 -14.86
CA LYS A 15 -7.63 1.50 -13.99
C LYS A 15 -6.31 1.39 -13.21
N TRP A 16 -6.00 0.18 -12.75
CA TRP A 16 -4.77 -0.09 -11.98
C TRP A 16 -3.99 -1.22 -12.62
N PRO A 17 -3.40 -0.99 -13.82
CA PRO A 17 -2.77 -2.08 -14.59
C PRO A 17 -1.55 -2.70 -13.92
N ASN A 18 -0.91 -2.00 -13.00
CA ASN A 18 0.28 -2.49 -12.32
C ASN A 18 0.03 -2.91 -10.87
N ILE A 19 -1.23 -2.95 -10.45
CA ILE A 19 -1.62 -3.37 -9.11
C ILE A 19 -2.71 -4.44 -9.26
N SER A 20 -2.39 -5.68 -8.92
CA SER A 20 -3.36 -6.76 -9.07
C SER A 20 -4.25 -6.87 -7.83
N TYR A 21 -5.42 -7.49 -8.02
CA TYR A 21 -6.30 -7.83 -6.91
C TYR A 21 -5.56 -8.64 -5.84
N LYS A 22 -4.81 -9.64 -6.27
CA LYS A 22 -4.09 -10.53 -5.36
C LYS A 22 -3.05 -9.79 -4.53
N GLU A 23 -2.40 -8.79 -5.11
CA GLU A 23 -1.42 -7.99 -4.39
C GLU A 23 -2.06 -7.05 -3.38
N TRP A 24 -3.24 -6.51 -3.71
CA TRP A 24 -3.89 -5.50 -2.87
C TRP A 24 -4.78 -6.09 -1.78
N ALA A 25 -5.50 -7.18 -2.07
CA ALA A 25 -6.44 -7.78 -1.14
C ALA A 25 -5.76 -8.28 0.14
N CYS A 26 -6.50 -8.33 1.23
CA CYS A 26 -6.00 -8.89 2.48
C CYS A 26 -5.62 -10.36 2.27
N ARG A 27 -4.37 -10.70 2.56
CA ARG A 27 -3.84 -12.03 2.27
C ARG A 27 -4.39 -13.10 3.21
N GLU A 28 -4.84 -12.70 4.40
CA GLU A 28 -5.37 -13.63 5.39
C GLU A 28 -6.86 -13.92 5.20
N THR A 29 -7.64 -12.92 4.79
CA THR A 29 -9.10 -13.06 4.71
C THR A 29 -9.63 -13.06 3.28
N GLY A 30 -8.86 -12.53 2.32
CA GLY A 30 -9.32 -12.35 0.96
C GLY A 30 -10.19 -11.12 0.74
N ASP A 31 -10.54 -10.40 1.81
CA ASP A 31 -11.30 -9.16 1.67
C ASP A 31 -10.49 -8.11 0.90
N CYS A 32 -11.18 -7.34 0.10
CA CYS A 32 -10.53 -6.30 -0.69
C CYS A 32 -11.35 -5.02 -0.70
N TRP A 33 -10.87 -4.02 -0.01
CA TRP A 33 -11.42 -2.68 -0.05
C TRP A 33 -10.38 -1.75 -0.63
N VAL A 34 -10.83 -0.78 -1.39
CA VAL A 34 -9.97 0.20 -2.07
C VAL A 34 -10.47 1.60 -1.75
N ASP A 35 -9.54 2.46 -1.35
CA ASP A 35 -9.73 3.91 -1.43
C ASP A 35 -9.17 4.29 -2.80
N GLU A 36 -10.05 4.66 -3.74
CA GLU A 36 -9.65 4.86 -5.12
C GLU A 36 -8.64 5.99 -5.28
N ILE A 37 -8.77 7.05 -4.48
CA ILE A 37 -7.84 8.17 -4.55
C ILE A 37 -6.43 7.71 -4.16
N PHE A 38 -6.34 6.91 -3.10
CA PHE A 38 -5.04 6.38 -2.67
C PHE A 38 -4.44 5.45 -3.73
N LEU A 39 -5.23 4.52 -4.25
CA LEU A 39 -4.71 3.55 -5.21
C LEU A 39 -4.35 4.19 -6.55
N ASP A 40 -5.10 5.21 -6.98
CA ASP A 40 -4.74 6.01 -8.15
C ASP A 40 -3.36 6.66 -7.95
N ARG A 41 -3.09 7.14 -6.74
CA ARG A 41 -1.81 7.76 -6.40
C ARG A 41 -0.68 6.73 -6.43
N VAL A 42 -0.93 5.51 -5.95
CA VAL A 42 0.06 4.44 -6.00
C VAL A 42 0.36 4.05 -7.45
N GLN A 43 -0.68 3.94 -8.28
CA GLN A 43 -0.50 3.62 -9.70
C GLN A 43 0.36 4.70 -10.38
N ARG A 44 0.11 5.97 -10.06
CA ARG A 44 0.90 7.07 -10.61
C ARG A 44 2.34 7.04 -10.11
N LEU A 45 2.55 6.70 -8.84
CA LEU A 45 3.89 6.51 -8.28
C LEU A 45 4.66 5.43 -9.06
N ARG A 46 4.00 4.28 -9.31
CA ARG A 46 4.57 3.21 -10.11
C ARG A 46 5.01 3.70 -11.49
N HIS A 47 4.16 4.50 -12.12
CA HIS A 47 4.45 5.05 -13.44
C HIS A 47 5.65 6.01 -13.40
N GLU A 48 5.68 6.91 -12.40
CA GLU A 48 6.77 7.88 -12.25
C GLU A 48 8.12 7.20 -12.00
N LEU A 49 8.15 6.10 -11.24
CA LEU A 49 9.38 5.40 -10.94
C LEU A 49 9.89 4.55 -12.11
N GLY A 50 9.01 4.14 -13.01
CA GLY A 50 9.39 3.43 -14.23
C GLY A 50 9.84 1.99 -14.04
N HIS A 51 9.61 1.39 -12.87
CA HIS A 51 9.92 -0.02 -12.63
C HIS A 51 8.84 -0.69 -11.77
N PRO A 52 8.73 -2.02 -11.82
CA PRO A 52 7.73 -2.72 -11.01
C PRO A 52 7.92 -2.48 -9.51
N LEU A 53 6.81 -2.44 -8.79
CA LEU A 53 6.80 -2.39 -7.34
C LEU A 53 6.36 -3.75 -6.80
N ILE A 54 7.13 -4.29 -5.87
CA ILE A 54 6.80 -5.56 -5.23
C ILE A 54 5.97 -5.24 -3.98
N ILE A 55 4.66 -5.39 -4.11
CA ILE A 55 3.73 -5.07 -3.03
C ILE A 55 3.65 -6.27 -2.08
N THR A 56 4.02 -6.07 -0.84
CA THR A 56 3.97 -7.12 0.17
C THR A 56 2.77 -7.01 1.09
N SER A 57 2.16 -5.83 1.17
CA SER A 57 0.94 -5.63 1.93
C SER A 57 0.16 -4.44 1.38
N GLY A 58 -1.11 -4.66 1.06
CA GLY A 58 -2.04 -3.62 0.67
C GLY A 58 -3.12 -3.47 1.74
N PHE A 59 -4.38 -3.75 1.38
CA PHE A 59 -5.47 -3.71 2.33
C PHE A 59 -5.35 -4.83 3.37
N ARG A 60 -5.65 -4.50 4.62
CA ARG A 60 -5.78 -5.47 5.72
C ARG A 60 -7.15 -5.38 6.34
N SER A 61 -7.81 -6.54 6.45
CA SER A 61 -9.04 -6.66 7.22
C SER A 61 -8.74 -6.50 8.71
N LEU A 62 -9.73 -6.06 9.48
CA LEU A 62 -9.65 -6.04 10.94
C LEU A 62 -9.42 -7.44 11.52
N GLU A 63 -9.76 -8.48 10.74
CA GLU A 63 -9.54 -9.87 11.15
C GLU A 63 -8.12 -10.37 10.91
N HIS A 64 -7.27 -9.57 10.23
CA HIS A 64 -5.87 -9.93 10.04
C HIS A 64 -5.17 -10.06 11.40
N PRO A 65 -4.34 -11.08 11.62
CA PRO A 65 -3.70 -11.29 12.93
C PRO A 65 -2.95 -10.08 13.49
N ILE A 66 -2.29 -9.32 12.61
CA ILE A 66 -1.58 -8.11 13.02
C ILE A 66 -2.55 -7.05 13.52
N GLU A 67 -3.67 -6.83 12.79
CA GLU A 67 -4.64 -5.80 13.14
C GLU A 67 -5.43 -6.16 14.39
N LYS A 68 -5.71 -7.44 14.62
CA LYS A 68 -6.42 -7.89 15.82
C LYS A 68 -5.67 -7.57 17.12
N LYS A 69 -4.35 -7.48 17.05
CA LYS A 69 -3.51 -7.18 18.21
C LYS A 69 -3.43 -5.70 18.55
N LYS A 70 -3.88 -4.84 17.65
CA LYS A 70 -3.80 -3.38 17.83
C LYS A 70 -5.01 -2.86 18.56
N LYS A 71 -4.81 -1.83 19.38
CA LYS A 71 -5.91 -1.13 20.04
C LYS A 71 -6.74 -0.31 19.07
N LEU A 72 -6.09 0.28 18.08
CA LEU A 72 -6.75 1.09 17.04
C LEU A 72 -6.39 0.53 15.66
N PRO A 73 -7.33 0.57 14.71
CA PRO A 73 -7.05 0.13 13.35
C PRO A 73 -5.92 0.95 12.73
N GLY A 74 -5.01 0.27 12.03
CA GLY A 74 -3.91 0.92 11.32
C GLY A 74 -4.33 1.41 9.93
N ALA A 75 -3.43 2.13 9.28
CA ALA A 75 -3.68 2.72 7.97
C ALA A 75 -4.05 1.69 6.89
N HIS A 76 -3.51 0.48 6.99
CA HIS A 76 -3.85 -0.59 6.04
C HIS A 76 -5.33 -0.98 6.08
N THR A 77 -5.99 -0.84 7.24
CA THR A 77 -7.43 -1.17 7.36
C THR A 77 -8.32 -0.10 6.74
N TYR A 78 -7.80 1.10 6.53
CA TYR A 78 -8.50 2.17 5.84
C TYR A 78 -8.27 2.12 4.33
N ALA A 79 -7.54 1.12 3.82
CA ALA A 79 -7.16 1.00 2.42
C ALA A 79 -6.30 2.20 1.96
N ARG A 80 -5.54 2.80 2.89
CA ARG A 80 -4.72 4.00 2.64
C ARG A 80 -3.26 3.79 3.00
N ALA A 81 -2.79 2.55 2.92
CA ALA A 81 -1.40 2.22 3.18
C ALA A 81 -0.93 1.09 2.27
N ILE A 82 0.35 1.08 1.99
CA ILE A 82 0.97 0.04 1.17
C ILE A 82 2.39 -0.20 1.68
N ASP A 83 2.80 -1.46 1.71
CA ASP A 83 4.18 -1.84 1.97
C ASP A 83 4.80 -2.37 0.69
N ILE A 84 5.97 -1.89 0.35
CA ILE A 84 6.67 -2.22 -0.89
C ILE A 84 8.05 -2.78 -0.53
N GLN A 85 8.33 -4.02 -0.98
CA GLN A 85 9.65 -4.61 -0.83
C GLN A 85 10.61 -3.91 -1.78
N ILE A 86 11.60 -3.22 -1.23
CA ILE A 86 12.54 -2.42 -2.00
C ILE A 86 13.74 -2.08 -1.13
N SER A 87 14.91 -1.92 -1.75
CA SER A 87 16.12 -1.59 -1.03
C SER A 87 17.06 -0.75 -1.90
N GLY A 88 18.10 -0.20 -1.25
CA GLY A 88 19.16 0.53 -1.94
C GLY A 88 18.70 1.80 -2.61
N GLU A 89 19.29 2.09 -3.75
CA GLU A 89 19.03 3.31 -4.52
C GLU A 89 17.56 3.46 -4.89
N ARG A 90 16.92 2.35 -5.27
CA ARG A 90 15.49 2.37 -5.62
C ARG A 90 14.61 2.76 -4.44
N ALA A 91 14.97 2.32 -3.21
CA ALA A 91 14.24 2.73 -2.01
C ALA A 91 14.37 4.23 -1.78
N TYR A 92 15.55 4.78 -1.98
CA TYR A 92 15.77 6.22 -1.86
C TYR A 92 14.88 7.01 -2.81
N TYR A 93 14.85 6.62 -4.09
CA TYR A 93 14.03 7.31 -5.09
C TYR A 93 12.53 7.12 -4.85
N LEU A 94 12.14 5.96 -4.32
CA LEU A 94 10.76 5.74 -3.93
C LEU A 94 10.32 6.74 -2.87
N ILE A 95 11.12 6.91 -1.82
CA ILE A 95 10.82 7.84 -0.74
C ILE A 95 10.73 9.26 -1.28
N GLN A 96 11.72 9.67 -2.06
CA GLN A 96 11.77 11.02 -2.62
C GLN A 96 10.52 11.31 -3.47
N THR A 97 10.20 10.42 -4.37
CA THR A 97 9.06 10.59 -5.27
C THR A 97 7.74 10.58 -4.50
N ALA A 98 7.61 9.67 -3.53
CA ALA A 98 6.40 9.59 -2.70
C ALA A 98 6.16 10.87 -1.92
N LEU A 99 7.20 11.45 -1.33
CA LEU A 99 7.08 12.71 -0.61
C LEU A 99 6.67 13.86 -1.53
N GLU A 100 7.24 13.91 -2.73
CA GLU A 100 6.87 14.91 -3.74
C GLU A 100 5.41 14.76 -4.18
N MET A 101 4.88 13.54 -4.18
CA MET A 101 3.51 13.26 -4.55
C MET A 101 2.51 13.46 -3.41
N GLY A 102 2.99 13.81 -2.21
CA GLY A 102 2.11 14.13 -1.10
C GLY A 102 1.71 12.96 -0.21
N PHE A 103 2.42 11.82 -0.27
CA PHE A 103 2.24 10.79 0.75
C PHE A 103 2.69 11.35 2.09
N SER A 104 1.84 11.27 3.10
CA SER A 104 2.08 11.90 4.40
C SER A 104 2.82 11.01 5.38
N GLY A 105 2.73 9.69 5.23
CA GLY A 105 3.40 8.74 6.11
C GLY A 105 4.42 7.91 5.36
N VAL A 106 5.63 7.82 5.89
CA VAL A 106 6.70 7.00 5.34
C VAL A 106 7.34 6.21 6.48
N GLY A 107 7.31 4.88 6.37
CA GLY A 107 8.00 3.99 7.28
C GLY A 107 9.16 3.33 6.55
N VAL A 108 10.32 3.23 7.21
CA VAL A 108 11.52 2.72 6.58
C VAL A 108 12.06 1.52 7.35
N LYS A 109 12.18 0.39 6.67
CA LYS A 109 12.90 -0.76 7.20
C LYS A 109 13.91 -1.22 6.16
N GLN A 110 15.17 -0.86 6.36
CA GLN A 110 16.26 -1.14 5.42
C GLN A 110 17.39 -1.91 6.09
N SER A 111 17.05 -2.84 7.01
CA SER A 111 18.00 -3.69 7.71
C SER A 111 17.70 -5.16 7.45
N GLY A 112 18.70 -6.03 7.63
CA GLY A 112 18.56 -7.45 7.37
C GLY A 112 18.70 -7.80 5.90
N ASP A 113 18.22 -8.98 5.51
CA ASP A 113 18.27 -9.44 4.13
C ASP A 113 17.47 -8.50 3.22
N HIS A 114 17.93 -8.35 1.98
CA HIS A 114 17.25 -7.49 1.01
C HIS A 114 15.77 -7.86 0.83
N SER A 115 15.45 -9.15 0.87
CA SER A 115 14.07 -9.62 0.74
C SER A 115 13.14 -9.19 1.88
N LYS A 116 13.71 -8.73 2.99
CA LYS A 116 12.96 -8.28 4.16
C LYS A 116 12.94 -6.77 4.30
N ARG A 117 13.60 -6.05 3.39
CA ARG A 117 13.62 -4.59 3.42
C ARG A 117 12.41 -4.03 2.70
N TYR A 118 11.77 -3.04 3.32
CA TYR A 118 10.59 -2.45 2.70
C TYR A 118 10.43 -0.98 3.07
N ILE A 119 9.58 -0.32 2.32
CA ILE A 119 9.12 1.03 2.59
C ILE A 119 7.60 0.96 2.77
N HIS A 120 7.11 1.55 3.84
CA HIS A 120 5.68 1.75 4.08
C HIS A 120 5.30 3.15 3.63
N LEU A 121 4.21 3.27 2.89
CA LEU A 121 3.65 4.56 2.49
C LEU A 121 2.19 4.62 2.90
N ASP A 122 1.76 5.76 3.41
CA ASP A 122 0.35 6.04 3.64
C ASP A 122 0.04 7.51 3.39
N ASP A 123 -1.23 7.84 3.31
CA ASP A 123 -1.67 9.22 3.17
C ASP A 123 -2.61 9.64 4.30
N MET A 124 -2.50 8.96 5.44
CA MET A 124 -3.26 9.32 6.64
C MET A 124 -2.75 10.63 7.21
N SER A 125 -3.66 11.55 7.50
CA SER A 125 -3.30 12.75 8.23
C SER A 125 -3.31 12.47 9.72
N SER A 126 -2.73 13.39 10.52
CA SER A 126 -2.77 13.27 11.96
C SER A 126 -4.19 13.26 12.51
N GLU A 127 -5.14 13.85 11.77
CA GLU A 127 -6.55 13.89 12.16
C GLU A 127 -7.25 12.53 11.96
N ASP A 128 -6.71 11.69 11.10
CA ASP A 128 -7.29 10.38 10.79
C ASP A 128 -6.78 9.28 11.71
N GLN A 129 -5.83 9.59 12.58
CA GLN A 129 -5.17 8.60 13.43
C GLN A 129 -5.63 8.61 14.86
#